data_1b6e140dd0ddf2d77c4cd267185704e4
#
_entry.id   1b6e140dd0ddf2d77c4cd267185704e4
#
_cell.length_a   1.000
_cell.length_b   1.000
_cell.length_c   1.000
_cell.angle_alpha   90.00
_cell.angle_beta   90.00
_cell.angle_gamma   90.00
#
_symmetry.space_group_name_H-M   'P 1'
#
loop_
_entity.id
_entity.type
_entity.pdbx_description
1 polymer ?
#
loop_
_entity_poly.entity_id
_entity_poly.type
_entity_poly.pdbx_seq_one_letter_code
_entity_poly.pdbx_strand_id
1 'polypeptide(L)'
;MCICVDCRWVDRCQAYHAVERQHGVAHLNDNPDVSPQDPRIHISLHDLSGGGVGVEWDVRACSSFEADCGRWKRLRPDQELPR
;
A
#
# COMPACT_ATOMS: atom_id res chain seq x y z
N MET A 1 6.31 6.16 2.42
CA MET A 1 4.84 6.18 2.36
C MET A 1 4.38 5.76 0.98
N CYS A 2 3.36 4.95 0.90
CA CYS A 2 2.85 4.41 -0.36
C CYS A 2 1.91 5.41 -1.04
N ILE A 3 2.10 5.69 -2.34
CA ILE A 3 1.20 6.59 -3.07
C ILE A 3 -0.20 6.02 -3.24
N CYS A 4 -0.36 4.71 -3.03
CA CYS A 4 -1.64 4.03 -3.22
C CYS A 4 -2.75 4.55 -2.30
N VAL A 5 -2.40 5.14 -1.15
CA VAL A 5 -3.39 5.71 -0.23
C VAL A 5 -4.18 6.86 -0.85
N ASP A 6 -3.61 7.51 -1.85
CA ASP A 6 -4.25 8.58 -2.62
C ASP A 6 -4.62 8.14 -4.03
N CYS A 7 -4.73 6.83 -4.27
CA CYS A 7 -5.04 6.28 -5.57
C CYS A 7 -6.50 5.82 -5.63
N ARG A 8 -7.15 6.08 -6.75
CA ARG A 8 -8.53 5.64 -7.01
C ARG A 8 -8.72 4.13 -6.86
N TRP A 9 -7.66 3.35 -7.13
CA TRP A 9 -7.72 1.89 -7.13
C TRP A 9 -7.26 1.24 -5.83
N VAL A 10 -7.03 2.00 -4.77
CA VAL A 10 -6.39 1.51 -3.54
C VAL A 10 -7.09 0.28 -2.95
N ASP A 11 -8.41 0.23 -3.00
CA ASP A 11 -9.19 -0.88 -2.45
C ASP A 11 -9.36 -2.04 -3.45
N ARG A 12 -8.89 -1.88 -4.68
CA ARG A 12 -9.06 -2.88 -5.75
C ARG A 12 -7.73 -3.31 -6.38
N CYS A 13 -6.64 -2.64 -6.05
CA CYS A 13 -5.34 -2.84 -6.69
C CYS A 13 -4.64 -4.09 -6.14
N GLN A 14 -4.22 -4.98 -7.04
CA GLN A 14 -3.50 -6.19 -6.66
C GLN A 14 -2.14 -5.89 -6.04
N ALA A 15 -1.47 -4.83 -6.49
CA ALA A 15 -0.18 -4.43 -5.91
C ALA A 15 -0.34 -3.93 -4.48
N TYR A 16 -1.35 -3.10 -4.21
CA TYR A 16 -1.60 -2.62 -2.86
C TYR A 16 -2.06 -3.75 -1.93
N HIS A 17 -2.81 -4.70 -2.46
CA HIS A 17 -3.20 -5.89 -1.71
C HIS A 17 -1.97 -6.66 -1.23
N ALA A 18 -0.95 -6.80 -2.08
CA ALA A 18 0.32 -7.42 -1.70
C ALA A 18 1.08 -6.59 -0.65
N VAL A 19 1.05 -5.27 -0.76
CA VAL A 19 1.64 -4.36 0.24
C VAL A 19 0.96 -4.52 1.59
N GLU A 20 -0.37 -4.59 1.61
CA GLU A 20 -1.13 -4.83 2.84
C GLU A 20 -0.70 -6.15 3.51
N ARG A 21 -0.54 -7.20 2.71
CA ARG A 21 -0.10 -8.50 3.21
C ARG A 21 1.29 -8.41 3.83
N GLN A 22 2.19 -7.71 3.18
CA GLN A 22 3.57 -7.54 3.65
C GLN A 22 3.60 -6.76 4.99
N HIS A 23 2.74 -5.75 5.14
CA HIS A 23 2.64 -4.98 6.38
C HIS A 23 1.83 -5.68 7.47
N GLY A 24 1.15 -6.78 7.16
CA GLY A 24 0.34 -7.51 8.13
C GLY A 24 -0.94 -6.79 8.55
N VAL A 25 -1.45 -5.91 7.71
CA VAL A 25 -2.68 -5.16 7.97
C VAL A 25 -3.87 -5.79 7.27
N ALA A 26 -5.06 -5.49 7.76
CA ALA A 26 -6.30 -6.02 7.16
C ALA A 26 -6.51 -5.44 5.75
N HIS A 27 -6.96 -6.29 4.83
CA HIS A 27 -7.24 -5.88 3.47
C HIS A 27 -8.48 -5.00 3.38
N LEU A 28 -8.44 -3.97 2.52
CA LEU A 28 -9.60 -3.14 2.23
C LEU A 28 -10.65 -3.93 1.44
N ASN A 29 -10.20 -4.90 0.64
CA ASN A 29 -11.05 -5.72 -0.20
C ASN A 29 -10.38 -7.09 -0.36
N ASP A 30 -11.14 -8.17 -0.23
CA ASP A 30 -10.60 -9.53 -0.35
C ASP A 30 -10.45 -9.98 -1.80
N ASN A 31 -10.97 -9.22 -2.75
CA ASN A 31 -10.97 -9.58 -4.16
C ASN A 31 -10.44 -8.43 -5.03
N PRO A 32 -9.13 -8.17 -5.01
CA PRO A 32 -8.54 -7.13 -5.84
C PRO A 32 -8.63 -7.52 -7.32
N ASP A 33 -9.31 -6.70 -8.11
CA ASP A 33 -9.58 -6.98 -9.52
C ASP A 33 -8.85 -6.03 -10.48
N VAL A 34 -8.05 -5.10 -9.97
CA VAL A 34 -7.27 -4.18 -10.78
C VAL A 34 -5.82 -4.63 -10.81
N SER A 35 -5.31 -4.92 -12.01
CA SER A 35 -3.91 -5.27 -12.23
C SER A 35 -3.17 -4.00 -12.65
N PRO A 36 -2.29 -3.45 -11.81
CA PRO A 36 -1.62 -2.19 -12.10
C PRO A 36 -0.58 -2.37 -13.21
N GLN A 37 -0.31 -1.28 -13.94
CA GLN A 37 0.73 -1.24 -14.94
C GLN A 37 2.00 -0.65 -14.33
N ASP A 38 3.08 -1.41 -14.40
CA ASP A 38 4.43 -1.00 -13.99
C ASP A 38 4.47 -0.32 -12.60
N PRO A 39 3.95 -0.99 -11.55
CA PRO A 39 4.07 -0.44 -10.20
C PRO A 39 5.53 -0.51 -9.74
N ARG A 40 6.05 0.62 -9.26
CA ARG A 40 7.42 0.68 -8.76
C ARG A 40 7.42 0.56 -7.25
N ILE A 41 7.83 -0.61 -6.78
CA ILE A 41 7.87 -0.91 -5.36
C ILE A 41 9.25 -0.56 -4.83
N HIS A 42 9.25 0.29 -3.80
CA HIS A 42 10.45 0.61 -3.05
C HIS A 42 10.53 -0.28 -1.82
N ILE A 43 11.65 -0.95 -1.65
CA ILE A 43 11.90 -1.83 -0.50
C ILE A 43 12.86 -1.12 0.44
N SER A 44 12.41 -0.88 1.68
CA SER A 44 13.21 -0.26 2.72
C SER A 44 13.62 -1.30 3.75
N LEU A 45 14.87 -1.26 4.18
CA LEU A 45 15.39 -2.11 5.24
C LEU A 45 15.61 -1.26 6.49
N HIS A 46 15.26 -1.78 7.65
CA HIS A 46 15.50 -1.10 8.92
C HIS A 46 15.85 -2.12 10.01
N ASP A 47 16.63 -1.68 11.00
CA ASP A 47 17.01 -2.52 12.12
C ASP A 47 15.85 -2.67 13.09
N LEU A 48 15.65 -3.89 13.57
CA LEU A 48 14.63 -4.20 14.57
C LEU A 48 15.22 -4.17 15.98
N SER A 49 14.41 -3.76 16.95
CA SER A 49 14.80 -3.85 18.37
C SER A 49 14.94 -5.32 18.75
N GLY A 50 16.07 -5.72 19.29
CA GLY A 50 16.34 -7.10 19.62
C GLY A 50 17.05 -7.89 18.54
N GLY A 51 17.47 -7.24 17.47
CA GLY A 51 18.23 -7.82 16.37
C GLY A 51 17.36 -8.21 15.18
N GLY A 52 17.99 -8.37 14.04
CA GLY A 52 17.31 -8.68 12.78
C GLY A 52 17.03 -7.45 11.94
N VAL A 53 16.41 -7.66 10.79
CA VAL A 53 16.14 -6.62 9.81
C VAL A 53 14.66 -6.68 9.42
N GLY A 54 13.96 -5.54 9.51
CA GLY A 54 12.62 -5.39 9.00
C GLY A 54 12.63 -4.93 7.56
N VAL A 55 11.61 -5.32 6.81
CA VAL A 55 11.44 -4.96 5.40
C VAL A 55 10.10 -4.28 5.24
N GLU A 56 10.09 -3.12 4.59
CA GLU A 56 8.85 -2.40 4.24
C GLU A 56 8.78 -2.20 2.73
N TRP A 57 7.59 -2.43 2.19
CA TRP A 57 7.31 -2.24 0.77
C TRP A 57 6.39 -1.04 0.61
N ASP A 58 6.78 -0.10 -0.26
CA ASP A 58 5.98 1.06 -0.62
C ASP A 58 5.94 1.20 -2.12
N VAL A 59 4.77 1.50 -2.67
CA VAL A 59 4.66 1.86 -4.08
C VAL A 59 4.98 3.35 -4.19
N ARG A 60 6.04 3.67 -4.94
CA ARG A 60 6.53 5.04 -5.12
C ARG A 60 6.09 5.66 -6.44
N ALA A 61 5.80 4.83 -7.44
CA ALA A 61 5.30 5.25 -8.74
C ALA A 61 4.51 4.12 -9.36
N CYS A 62 3.54 4.46 -10.20
CA CYS A 62 2.73 3.46 -10.90
C CYS A 62 2.07 4.11 -12.12
N SER A 63 2.17 3.46 -13.28
CA SER A 63 1.56 3.97 -14.51
C SER A 63 0.03 3.94 -14.48
N SER A 64 -0.56 3.12 -13.62
CA SER A 64 -2.01 3.05 -13.43
C SER A 64 -2.52 4.00 -12.35
N PHE A 65 -1.63 4.76 -11.71
CA PHE A 65 -2.02 5.67 -10.64
C PHE A 65 -3.02 6.72 -11.14
N GLU A 66 -4.15 6.82 -10.45
CA GLU A 66 -5.13 7.88 -10.65
C GLU A 66 -5.35 8.58 -9.32
N ALA A 67 -5.08 9.87 -9.27
CA ALA A 67 -5.15 10.63 -8.05
C ALA A 67 -6.57 10.72 -7.51
N ASP A 68 -6.75 10.33 -6.27
CA ASP A 68 -7.98 10.51 -5.50
C ASP A 68 -7.56 10.76 -4.05
N CYS A 69 -7.13 11.97 -3.78
CA CYS A 69 -6.52 12.33 -2.51
C CYS A 69 -7.39 11.97 -1.31
N GLY A 70 -6.78 11.27 -0.37
CA GLY A 70 -7.46 10.88 0.87
C GLY A 70 -8.42 9.71 0.73
N ARG A 71 -8.41 8.98 -0.39
CA ARG A 71 -9.32 7.85 -0.59
C ARG A 71 -9.19 6.79 0.51
N TRP A 72 -7.97 6.37 0.81
CA TRP A 72 -7.75 5.37 1.87
C TRP A 72 -8.32 5.84 3.20
N LYS A 73 -8.08 7.11 3.54
CA LYS A 73 -8.56 7.69 4.80
C LYS A 73 -10.08 7.79 4.85
N ARG A 74 -10.74 8.04 3.69
CA ARG A 74 -12.20 8.01 3.62
C ARG A 74 -12.78 6.62 3.82
N LEU A 75 -12.05 5.58 3.37
CA LEU A 75 -12.47 4.19 3.55
C LEU A 75 -12.26 3.70 4.99
N ARG A 76 -11.25 4.25 5.68
CA ARG A 76 -10.92 3.89 7.06
C ARG A 76 -10.65 5.12 7.90
N PRO A 77 -11.71 5.91 8.20
CA PRO A 77 -11.53 7.19 8.88
C PRO A 77 -11.02 7.08 10.32
N ASP A 78 -11.23 5.93 10.96
CA ASP A 78 -10.81 5.71 12.35
C ASP A 78 -9.40 5.15 12.49
N GLN A 79 -8.69 4.95 11.37
CA GLN A 79 -7.36 4.38 11.37
C GLN A 79 -6.32 5.37 10.85
N GLU A 80 -5.11 5.25 11.38
CA GLU A 80 -3.98 6.03 10.86
C GLU A 80 -3.52 5.48 9.51
N LEU A 81 -2.98 6.35 8.68
CA LEU A 81 -2.41 5.95 7.38
C LEU A 81 -1.31 4.91 7.60
N PRO A 82 -1.26 3.86 6.77
CA PRO A 82 -0.19 2.87 6.83
C PRO A 82 1.15 3.49 6.41
N ARG A 83 2.19 3.04 7.05
CA ARG A 83 3.55 3.50 6.76
C ARG A 83 4.36 2.47 6.03
#